data_f67961cd5c32f27c53f17ae463116000
#
_entry.id   f67961cd5c32f27c53f17ae463116000
#
_cell.length_a   1.000
_cell.length_b   1.000
_cell.length_c   1.000
_cell.angle_alpha   90.00
_cell.angle_beta   90.00
_cell.angle_gamma   90.00
#
_symmetry.space_group_name_H-M   'P 1'
#
loop_
_entity.id
_entity.type
_entity.pdbx_description
1 polymer ?
#
loop_
_entity_poly.entity_id
_entity_poly.type
_entity_poly.pdbx_seq_one_letter_code
_entity_poly.pdbx_strand_id
1 'polypeptide(L)'
;SQVSINEAFSPLLGIDLTLQNNLTARLEYRQTRVLSLSMTSVQLNEASSKDWVVGVGYRINDFNLFNNGTRHVARKKKKNMGISQQDNSSSRQDNGLNHDLNLRLDMSYRRQASLTRDIASLASSASSGNTAFKFAFMGDYTLSRLVTASLYYDLQINTPLLSSGSYPTTTHDFGVSLRLSLTR
;
A
#
# COMPACT_ATOMS: atom_id res chain seq x y z
N SER A 1 -2.11 22.63 37.40
CA SER A 1 -3.09 22.68 36.28
C SER A 1 -2.35 22.50 34.94
N GLN A 2 -2.97 21.79 34.02
CA GLN A 2 -2.45 21.55 32.67
C GLN A 2 -3.52 21.97 31.67
N VAL A 3 -3.11 22.67 30.61
CA VAL A 3 -3.97 23.00 29.48
C VAL A 3 -3.40 22.31 28.23
N SER A 4 -4.24 21.63 27.47
CA SER A 4 -3.82 21.01 26.20
C SER A 4 -4.71 21.43 25.04
N ILE A 5 -4.10 21.63 23.89
CA ILE A 5 -4.74 21.90 22.61
C ILE A 5 -4.36 20.77 21.69
N ASN A 6 -5.34 20.13 21.08
CA ASN A 6 -5.13 19.07 20.10
C ASN A 6 -5.69 19.51 18.75
N GLU A 7 -4.84 19.54 17.75
CA GLU A 7 -5.16 19.83 16.36
C GLU A 7 -4.92 18.55 15.56
N ALA A 8 -5.96 17.98 14.97
CA ALA A 8 -5.85 16.76 14.16
C ALA A 8 -6.51 16.96 12.79
N PHE A 9 -5.71 16.84 11.76
CA PHE A 9 -6.14 16.85 10.36
C PHE A 9 -5.84 15.47 9.75
N SER A 10 -6.86 14.62 9.67
CA SER A 10 -6.69 13.23 9.24
C SER A 10 -7.86 12.76 8.37
N PRO A 11 -7.72 12.88 7.04
CA PRO A 11 -6.63 13.51 6.28
C PRO A 11 -6.79 15.04 6.20
N LEU A 12 -5.66 15.77 6.06
CA LEU A 12 -5.67 17.18 5.64
C LEU A 12 -5.86 17.29 4.13
N LEU A 13 -5.27 16.38 3.37
CA LEU A 13 -5.42 16.23 1.93
C LEU A 13 -5.53 14.74 1.61
N GLY A 14 -6.52 14.36 0.81
CA GLY A 14 -6.70 13.01 0.30
C GLY A 14 -7.10 13.06 -1.17
N ILE A 15 -6.44 12.26 -2.00
CA ILE A 15 -6.73 12.11 -3.42
C ILE A 15 -6.81 10.62 -3.69
N ASP A 16 -7.98 10.16 -4.15
CA ASP A 16 -8.21 8.80 -4.60
C ASP A 16 -8.52 8.82 -6.10
N LEU A 17 -7.74 8.11 -6.88
CA LEU A 17 -7.88 7.99 -8.32
C LEU A 17 -8.20 6.54 -8.68
N THR A 18 -9.23 6.35 -9.48
CA THR A 18 -9.56 5.06 -10.07
C THR A 18 -9.60 5.21 -11.57
N LEU A 19 -8.71 4.51 -12.27
CA LEU A 19 -8.60 4.54 -13.73
C LEU A 19 -9.35 3.36 -14.34
N GLN A 20 -9.77 3.51 -15.60
CA GLN A 20 -10.57 2.49 -16.31
C GLN A 20 -9.82 1.16 -16.53
N ASN A 21 -8.51 1.16 -16.46
CA ASN A 21 -7.63 -0.01 -16.65
C ASN A 21 -7.30 -0.74 -15.34
N ASN A 22 -8.21 -0.72 -14.37
CA ASN A 22 -8.07 -1.37 -13.05
C ASN A 22 -6.87 -0.88 -12.22
N LEU A 23 -6.39 0.33 -12.51
CA LEU A 23 -5.37 1.01 -11.72
C LEU A 23 -6.05 1.91 -10.70
N THR A 24 -5.67 1.77 -9.45
CA THR A 24 -6.07 2.65 -8.34
C THR A 24 -4.85 3.32 -7.75
N ALA A 25 -4.95 4.59 -7.43
CA ALA A 25 -3.90 5.33 -6.76
C ALA A 25 -4.51 6.17 -5.64
N ARG A 26 -3.85 6.19 -4.49
CA ARG A 26 -4.24 6.95 -3.32
C ARG A 26 -3.07 7.75 -2.80
N LEU A 27 -3.30 9.02 -2.53
CA LEU A 27 -2.36 9.92 -1.88
C LEU A 27 -3.04 10.59 -0.71
N GLU A 28 -2.46 10.46 0.48
CA GLU A 28 -2.96 11.15 1.69
C GLU A 28 -1.85 11.90 2.39
N TYR A 29 -2.20 13.06 2.90
CA TYR A 29 -1.40 13.81 3.86
C TYR A 29 -2.17 14.02 5.15
N ARG A 30 -1.56 13.64 6.26
CA ARG A 30 -2.13 13.78 7.61
C ARG A 30 -1.19 14.60 8.46
N GLN A 31 -1.75 15.42 9.31
CA GLN A 31 -0.99 16.21 10.27
C GLN A 31 -1.71 16.24 11.61
N THR A 32 -0.96 15.97 12.67
CA THR A 32 -1.45 16.13 14.04
C THR A 32 -0.48 16.98 14.83
N ARG A 33 -1.00 17.80 15.73
CA ARG A 33 -0.23 18.65 16.63
C ARG A 33 -0.91 18.69 17.98
N VAL A 34 -0.16 18.39 19.01
CA VAL A 34 -0.62 18.47 20.39
C VAL A 34 0.27 19.46 21.13
N LEU A 35 -0.36 20.46 21.71
CA LEU A 35 0.29 21.45 22.59
C LEU A 35 -0.19 21.19 24.01
N SER A 36 0.73 21.09 24.95
CA SER A 36 0.43 20.84 26.36
C SER A 36 1.22 21.79 27.23
N LEU A 37 0.53 22.70 27.89
CA LEU A 37 1.10 23.69 28.81
C LEU A 37 0.98 23.20 30.24
N SER A 38 2.10 23.02 30.92
CA SER A 38 2.17 22.75 32.34
C SER A 38 2.34 24.05 33.10
N MET A 39 1.34 24.42 33.90
CA MET A 39 1.38 25.62 34.73
C MET A 39 2.34 25.48 35.92
N THR A 40 2.62 24.25 36.34
CA THR A 40 3.49 23.97 37.49
C THR A 40 4.96 24.10 37.16
N SER A 41 5.37 23.61 36.00
CA SER A 41 6.74 23.68 35.50
C SER A 41 6.99 24.81 34.51
N VAL A 42 5.97 25.59 34.16
CA VAL A 42 6.01 26.69 33.17
C VAL A 42 6.62 26.24 31.86
N GLN A 43 6.27 24.99 31.45
CA GLN A 43 6.80 24.36 30.25
C GLN A 43 5.70 24.08 29.23
N LEU A 44 5.98 24.35 27.95
CA LEU A 44 5.15 24.02 26.83
C LEU A 44 5.75 22.82 26.10
N ASN A 45 5.02 21.71 26.09
CA ASN A 45 5.35 20.54 25.30
C ASN A 45 4.55 20.57 23.99
N GLU A 46 5.25 20.46 22.88
CA GLU A 46 4.67 20.38 21.56
C GLU A 46 5.05 19.04 20.92
N ALA A 47 4.05 18.22 20.61
CA ALA A 47 4.21 16.98 19.84
C ALA A 47 3.57 17.17 18.47
N SER A 48 4.31 16.93 17.41
CA SER A 48 3.83 17.02 16.04
C SER A 48 4.12 15.74 15.25
N SER A 49 3.16 15.32 14.42
CA SER A 49 3.31 14.21 13.49
C SER A 49 2.82 14.66 12.11
N LYS A 50 3.61 14.32 11.10
CA LYS A 50 3.29 14.53 9.68
C LYS A 50 3.46 13.22 8.96
N ASP A 51 2.40 12.78 8.27
CA ASP A 51 2.32 11.52 7.58
C ASP A 51 1.98 11.73 6.12
N TRP A 52 2.76 11.14 5.22
CA TRP A 52 2.45 10.96 3.82
C TRP A 52 2.15 9.48 3.57
N VAL A 53 1.03 9.20 2.91
CA VAL A 53 0.64 7.85 2.56
C VAL A 53 0.34 7.81 1.07
N VAL A 54 0.99 6.89 0.37
CA VAL A 54 0.80 6.63 -1.06
C VAL A 54 0.44 5.17 -1.23
N GLY A 55 -0.65 4.88 -1.91
CA GLY A 55 -1.08 3.54 -2.25
C GLY A 55 -1.30 3.42 -3.75
N VAL A 56 -0.84 2.33 -4.35
CA VAL A 56 -1.10 2.00 -5.76
C VAL A 56 -1.57 0.56 -5.84
N GLY A 57 -2.71 0.34 -6.48
CA GLY A 57 -3.27 -0.98 -6.75
C GLY A 57 -3.44 -1.20 -8.24
N TYR A 58 -3.07 -2.36 -8.74
CA TYR A 58 -3.27 -2.74 -10.12
C TYR A 58 -3.79 -4.17 -10.23
N ARG A 59 -4.89 -4.35 -10.94
CA ARG A 59 -5.47 -5.67 -11.19
C ARG A 59 -5.38 -6.02 -12.65
N ILE A 60 -4.75 -7.15 -12.93
CA ILE A 60 -4.67 -7.75 -14.26
C ILE A 60 -5.62 -8.94 -14.29
N ASN A 61 -6.65 -8.86 -15.14
CA ASN A 61 -7.57 -9.96 -15.37
C ASN A 61 -6.97 -10.91 -16.43
N ASP A 62 -7.24 -12.20 -16.31
CA ASP A 62 -6.78 -13.24 -17.25
C ASP A 62 -5.25 -13.31 -17.43
N PHE A 63 -4.49 -13.09 -16.36
CA PHE A 63 -3.03 -13.16 -16.36
C PHE A 63 -2.55 -14.61 -16.27
N ASN A 64 -2.13 -15.19 -17.39
CA ASN A 64 -1.60 -16.56 -17.45
C ASN A 64 -0.08 -16.58 -17.31
N LEU A 65 0.42 -16.84 -16.11
CA LEU A 65 1.86 -16.96 -15.82
C LEU A 65 2.50 -18.22 -16.45
N PHE A 66 1.70 -19.27 -16.64
CA PHE A 66 2.17 -20.60 -17.07
C PHE A 66 1.76 -20.97 -18.49
N ASN A 67 1.28 -20.00 -19.30
CA ASN A 67 0.93 -20.30 -20.68
C ASN A 67 2.21 -20.39 -21.54
N ASN A 68 2.78 -21.57 -21.56
CA ASN A 68 3.87 -21.93 -22.47
C ASN A 68 3.31 -21.93 -23.90
N GLY A 69 3.46 -20.78 -24.56
CA GLY A 69 3.29 -20.45 -25.94
C GLY A 69 2.72 -21.51 -26.90
N THR A 70 1.42 -21.59 -27.03
CA THR A 70 0.84 -21.91 -28.35
C THR A 70 0.65 -20.57 -29.08
N ARG A 71 1.69 -20.20 -29.85
CA ARG A 71 1.59 -19.14 -30.85
C ARG A 71 0.41 -19.50 -31.76
N HIS A 72 -0.67 -18.78 -31.63
CA HIS A 72 -1.72 -18.77 -32.64
C HIS A 72 -1.09 -18.22 -33.94
N VAL A 73 -0.58 -19.14 -34.76
CA VAL A 73 -0.28 -18.83 -36.16
C VAL A 73 -1.60 -18.38 -36.76
N ALA A 74 -1.71 -17.09 -37.04
CA ALA A 74 -2.83 -16.52 -37.77
C ALA A 74 -2.89 -17.21 -39.14
N ARG A 75 -3.71 -18.24 -39.25
CA ARG A 75 -4.01 -18.89 -40.53
C ARG A 75 -4.78 -17.87 -41.36
N LYS A 76 -4.10 -17.26 -42.34
CA LYS A 76 -4.71 -16.49 -43.40
C LYS A 76 -5.83 -17.31 -44.02
N LYS A 77 -7.06 -16.90 -43.82
CA LYS A 77 -8.27 -17.49 -44.36
C LYS A 77 -8.23 -17.31 -45.89
N LYS A 78 -7.88 -18.35 -46.62
CA LYS A 78 -8.13 -18.43 -48.05
C LYS A 78 -9.65 -18.49 -48.26
N LYS A 79 -10.14 -17.52 -48.98
CA LYS A 79 -11.52 -17.39 -49.42
C LYS A 79 -11.77 -18.51 -50.43
N ASN A 80 -12.51 -19.55 -50.06
CA ASN A 80 -13.11 -20.47 -50.99
C ASN A 80 -14.63 -20.48 -50.74
N MET A 81 -15.29 -20.22 -51.84
CA MET A 81 -16.73 -20.21 -52.05
C MET A 81 -17.31 -21.62 -51.92
N GLY A 82 -18.46 -21.77 -51.27
CA GLY A 82 -19.38 -22.86 -51.54
C GLY A 82 -19.66 -23.79 -50.39
N ILE A 83 -20.96 -23.93 -50.10
CA ILE A 83 -21.69 -25.03 -49.44
C ILE A 83 -21.85 -24.88 -47.92
N SER A 84 -23.12 -24.59 -47.59
CA SER A 84 -23.77 -24.68 -46.30
C SER A 84 -23.55 -26.05 -45.63
N GLN A 85 -22.81 -26.06 -44.52
CA GLN A 85 -22.91 -27.07 -43.51
C GLN A 85 -23.05 -26.38 -42.15
N GLN A 86 -24.09 -26.78 -41.50
CA GLN A 86 -24.52 -26.44 -40.17
C GLN A 86 -23.44 -26.84 -39.17
N ASP A 87 -22.47 -25.95 -38.98
CA ASP A 87 -21.46 -26.14 -37.95
C ASP A 87 -22.11 -25.82 -36.60
N ASN A 88 -22.40 -26.89 -35.89
CA ASN A 88 -22.48 -26.88 -34.44
C ASN A 88 -21.21 -26.19 -33.92
N SER A 89 -21.27 -24.89 -33.74
CA SER A 89 -20.30 -24.19 -32.95
C SER A 89 -20.39 -24.75 -31.53
N SER A 90 -19.60 -25.79 -31.28
CA SER A 90 -19.22 -26.14 -29.93
C SER A 90 -18.68 -24.86 -29.30
N SER A 91 -19.55 -24.21 -28.55
CA SER A 91 -19.15 -23.20 -27.58
C SER A 91 -17.95 -23.80 -26.84
N ARG A 92 -16.76 -23.31 -27.14
CA ARG A 92 -15.62 -23.53 -26.26
C ARG A 92 -16.07 -23.05 -24.91
N GLN A 93 -16.40 -24.00 -24.09
CA GLN A 93 -16.61 -23.84 -22.67
C GLN A 93 -15.29 -23.29 -22.17
N ASP A 94 -15.23 -21.97 -22.07
CA ASP A 94 -14.19 -21.25 -21.39
C ASP A 94 -14.18 -21.84 -19.98
N ASN A 95 -13.24 -22.75 -19.73
CA ASN A 95 -13.08 -23.38 -18.43
C ASN A 95 -12.65 -22.27 -17.50
N GLY A 96 -13.63 -21.53 -17.01
CA GLY A 96 -13.57 -20.35 -16.14
C GLY A 96 -12.55 -20.37 -15.00
N LEU A 97 -11.31 -20.55 -15.34
CA LEU A 97 -10.15 -20.32 -14.52
C LEU A 97 -9.74 -18.86 -14.74
N ASN A 98 -10.45 -17.95 -14.08
CA ASN A 98 -10.01 -16.56 -14.04
C ASN A 98 -8.71 -16.51 -13.25
N HIS A 99 -7.61 -16.41 -13.98
CA HIS A 99 -6.29 -16.16 -13.40
C HIS A 99 -6.13 -14.64 -13.22
N ASP A 100 -6.49 -14.14 -12.07
CA ASP A 100 -6.34 -12.73 -11.76
C ASP A 100 -5.05 -12.50 -10.96
N LEU A 101 -4.32 -11.44 -11.33
CA LEU A 101 -3.17 -10.96 -10.59
C LEU A 101 -3.52 -9.59 -9.99
N ASN A 102 -3.54 -9.50 -8.67
CA ASN A 102 -3.70 -8.24 -7.95
C ASN A 102 -2.33 -7.83 -7.40
N LEU A 103 -1.89 -6.65 -7.77
CA LEU A 103 -0.67 -6.03 -7.25
C LEU A 103 -1.05 -4.83 -6.40
N ARG A 104 -0.46 -4.73 -5.22
CA ARG A 104 -0.64 -3.61 -4.32
C ARG A 104 0.70 -3.14 -3.79
N LEU A 105 0.90 -1.85 -3.80
CA LEU A 105 2.06 -1.17 -3.28
C LEU A 105 1.59 -0.04 -2.37
N ASP A 106 2.02 -0.08 -1.13
CA ASP A 106 1.73 0.95 -0.13
C ASP A 106 3.05 1.52 0.39
N MET A 107 3.15 2.84 0.42
CA MET A 107 4.29 3.57 0.96
C MET A 107 3.79 4.57 1.99
N SER A 108 4.50 4.69 3.10
CA SER A 108 4.23 5.75 4.06
C SER A 108 5.52 6.35 4.60
N TYR A 109 5.50 7.66 4.76
CA TYR A 109 6.57 8.43 5.36
C TYR A 109 5.99 9.23 6.51
N ARG A 110 6.46 8.95 7.72
CA ARG A 110 6.02 9.60 8.95
C ARG A 110 7.19 10.29 9.61
N ARG A 111 7.01 11.54 9.98
CA ARG A 111 7.93 12.29 10.82
C ARG A 111 7.22 12.73 12.08
N GLN A 112 7.73 12.32 13.23
CA GLN A 112 7.27 12.73 14.55
C GLN A 112 8.37 13.50 15.24
N ALA A 113 8.01 14.60 15.90
CA ALA A 113 8.94 15.40 16.69
C ALA A 113 8.21 15.91 17.95
N SER A 114 8.90 15.87 19.06
CA SER A 114 8.45 16.45 20.32
C SER A 114 9.48 17.47 20.80
N LEU A 115 8.98 18.65 21.11
CA LEU A 115 9.75 19.82 21.55
C LEU A 115 9.25 20.24 22.93
N THR A 116 10.17 20.52 23.83
CA THR A 116 9.86 21.14 25.12
C THR A 116 10.43 22.54 25.10
N ARG A 117 9.58 23.52 25.38
CA ARG A 117 9.95 24.92 25.52
C ARG A 117 9.74 25.35 26.94
N ASP A 118 10.77 25.90 27.52
CA ASP A 118 10.68 26.57 28.82
C ASP A 118 10.28 28.03 28.57
N ILE A 119 9.15 28.45 29.14
CA ILE A 119 8.58 29.77 28.90
C ILE A 119 9.39 30.85 29.66
N ALA A 120 10.01 30.49 30.77
CA ALA A 120 10.77 31.44 31.60
C ALA A 120 12.12 31.79 30.98
N SER A 121 12.82 30.81 30.41
CA SER A 121 14.14 30.99 29.79
C SER A 121 14.08 31.17 28.28
N LEU A 122 12.90 31.03 27.65
CA LEU A 122 12.70 31.02 26.19
C LEU A 122 13.55 29.96 25.46
N ALA A 123 14.13 29.01 26.21
CA ALA A 123 14.90 27.93 25.67
C ALA A 123 13.99 26.85 25.08
N SER A 124 14.33 26.35 23.91
CA SER A 124 13.65 25.24 23.29
C SER A 124 14.60 24.08 23.07
N SER A 125 14.22 22.88 23.48
CA SER A 125 14.96 21.66 23.27
C SER A 125 14.09 20.61 22.63
N ALA A 126 14.66 19.86 21.66
CA ALA A 126 13.99 18.68 21.14
C ALA A 126 14.07 17.58 22.20
N SER A 127 12.91 17.05 22.63
CA SER A 127 12.85 16.00 23.65
C SER A 127 12.87 14.61 23.04
N SER A 128 12.25 14.41 21.88
CA SER A 128 12.25 13.17 21.14
C SER A 128 11.82 13.38 19.69
N GLY A 129 12.03 12.37 18.88
CA GLY A 129 11.50 12.35 17.53
C GLY A 129 12.04 11.19 16.73
N ASN A 130 11.30 10.79 15.73
CA ASN A 130 11.69 9.78 14.78
C ASN A 130 11.10 10.03 13.40
N THR A 131 11.77 9.50 12.41
CA THR A 131 11.28 9.39 11.03
C THR A 131 11.10 7.91 10.71
N ALA A 132 9.90 7.52 10.29
CA ALA A 132 9.58 6.16 9.89
C ALA A 132 9.21 6.14 8.40
N PHE A 133 9.88 5.33 7.63
CA PHE A 133 9.55 5.00 6.26
C PHE A 133 9.08 3.55 6.22
N LYS A 134 7.92 3.31 5.61
CA LYS A 134 7.40 1.99 5.36
C LYS A 134 7.11 1.82 3.87
N PHE A 135 7.47 0.68 3.36
CA PHE A 135 7.16 0.24 2.02
C PHE A 135 6.60 -1.18 2.12
N ALA A 136 5.40 -1.40 1.58
CA ALA A 136 4.73 -2.68 1.56
C ALA A 136 4.33 -3.02 0.13
N PHE A 137 4.72 -4.19 -0.33
CA PHE A 137 4.33 -4.75 -1.62
C PHE A 137 3.58 -6.05 -1.39
N MET A 138 2.45 -6.23 -2.06
CA MET A 138 1.66 -7.44 -2.04
C MET A 138 1.25 -7.81 -3.46
N GLY A 139 1.40 -9.08 -3.80
CA GLY A 139 0.96 -9.65 -5.06
C GLY A 139 0.12 -10.91 -4.79
N ASP A 140 -1.15 -10.90 -5.19
CA ASP A 140 -2.05 -12.04 -5.08
C ASP A 140 -2.35 -12.60 -6.47
N TYR A 141 -2.01 -13.85 -6.69
CA TYR A 141 -2.25 -14.57 -7.93
C TYR A 141 -3.25 -15.70 -7.73
N THR A 142 -4.38 -15.63 -8.42
CA THR A 142 -5.41 -16.67 -8.40
C THR A 142 -5.06 -17.75 -9.41
N LEU A 143 -4.54 -18.88 -8.92
CA LEU A 143 -4.19 -20.05 -9.75
C LEU A 143 -5.43 -20.83 -10.19
N SER A 144 -6.45 -20.91 -9.33
CA SER A 144 -7.71 -21.56 -9.62
C SER A 144 -8.80 -21.02 -8.68
N ARG A 145 -10.05 -21.44 -8.87
CA ARG A 145 -11.16 -21.09 -7.95
C ARG A 145 -10.90 -21.50 -6.49
N LEU A 146 -10.02 -22.46 -6.28
CA LEU A 146 -9.71 -23.04 -4.97
C LEU A 146 -8.35 -22.60 -4.42
N VAL A 147 -7.46 -22.06 -5.27
CA VAL A 147 -6.06 -21.80 -4.90
C VAL A 147 -5.67 -20.38 -5.25
N THR A 148 -5.20 -19.64 -4.25
CA THR A 148 -4.59 -18.32 -4.40
C THR A 148 -3.19 -18.35 -3.80
N ALA A 149 -2.21 -17.87 -4.56
CA ALA A 149 -0.85 -17.65 -4.10
C ALA A 149 -0.66 -16.16 -3.79
N SER A 150 -0.09 -15.86 -2.64
CA SER A 150 0.20 -14.49 -2.22
C SER A 150 1.68 -14.34 -1.93
N LEU A 151 2.28 -13.28 -2.45
CA LEU A 151 3.65 -12.83 -2.18
C LEU A 151 3.57 -11.50 -1.46
N TYR A 152 4.33 -11.33 -0.37
CA TYR A 152 4.44 -10.04 0.28
C TYR A 152 5.89 -9.68 0.58
N TYR A 153 6.16 -8.40 0.63
CA TYR A 153 7.43 -7.81 1.06
C TYR A 153 7.17 -6.51 1.78
N ASP A 154 7.65 -6.44 3.02
CA ASP A 154 7.55 -5.27 3.89
C ASP A 154 8.95 -4.77 4.26
N LEU A 155 9.18 -3.49 4.04
CA LEU A 155 10.38 -2.77 4.47
C LEU A 155 9.97 -1.66 5.44
N GLN A 156 10.59 -1.65 6.61
CA GLN A 156 10.43 -0.56 7.57
C GLN A 156 11.80 -0.02 7.96
N ILE A 157 11.97 1.29 7.79
CA ILE A 157 13.15 2.03 8.21
C ILE A 157 12.70 3.04 9.26
N ASN A 158 13.30 2.99 10.43
CA ASN A 158 13.05 3.90 11.52
C ASN A 158 14.34 4.63 11.90
N THR A 159 14.36 5.94 11.78
CA THR A 159 15.51 6.78 12.05
C THR A 159 15.18 7.78 13.15
N PRO A 160 15.81 7.68 14.34
CA PRO A 160 15.61 8.65 15.39
C PRO A 160 16.17 10.02 14.98
N LEU A 161 15.48 11.09 15.36
CA LEU A 161 15.91 12.47 15.12
C LEU A 161 16.97 12.92 16.13
N LEU A 162 17.02 12.27 17.29
CA LEU A 162 18.02 12.52 18.32
C LEU A 162 18.91 11.29 18.45
N SER A 163 20.21 11.44 18.25
CA SER A 163 21.18 10.34 18.27
C SER A 163 21.61 9.92 19.68
N SER A 164 21.15 10.58 20.74
CA SER A 164 21.52 10.27 22.12
C SER A 164 20.80 9.03 22.64
N GLY A 165 21.24 7.84 22.26
CA GLY A 165 20.77 6.56 22.80
C GLY A 165 19.86 5.73 21.90
N SER A 166 19.64 6.13 20.68
CA SER A 166 18.83 5.36 19.72
C SER A 166 19.53 5.27 18.36
N TYR A 167 19.53 4.08 17.78
CA TYR A 167 20.12 3.80 16.47
C TYR A 167 19.05 3.63 15.40
N PRO A 168 19.34 3.94 14.13
CA PRO A 168 18.47 3.61 13.04
C PRO A 168 18.23 2.11 12.94
N THR A 169 16.99 1.70 12.73
CA THR A 169 16.62 0.29 12.56
C THR A 169 16.01 0.08 11.21
N THR A 170 16.39 -1.01 10.55
CA THR A 170 15.80 -1.43 9.28
C THR A 170 15.30 -2.85 9.44
N THR A 171 14.04 -3.07 9.10
CA THR A 171 13.40 -4.39 9.16
C THR A 171 12.92 -4.75 7.77
N HIS A 172 13.24 -5.97 7.34
CA HIS A 172 12.73 -6.59 6.12
C HIS A 172 11.90 -7.80 6.50
N ASP A 173 10.72 -7.90 5.97
CA ASP A 173 9.86 -9.06 6.11
C ASP A 173 9.35 -9.46 4.72
N PHE A 174 9.48 -10.73 4.38
CA PHE A 174 8.98 -11.24 3.10
C PHE A 174 8.44 -12.65 3.29
N GLY A 175 7.45 -12.99 2.48
CA GLY A 175 6.90 -14.33 2.53
C GLY A 175 6.02 -14.65 1.35
N VAL A 176 5.76 -15.95 1.22
CA VAL A 176 4.85 -16.52 0.24
C VAL A 176 3.82 -17.35 0.99
N SER A 177 2.56 -17.19 0.67
CA SER A 177 1.48 -18.00 1.23
C SER A 177 0.61 -18.61 0.13
N LEU A 178 0.10 -19.80 0.38
CA LEU A 178 -0.88 -20.49 -0.46
C LEU A 178 -2.16 -20.64 0.33
N ARG A 179 -3.25 -20.09 -0.19
CA ARG A 179 -4.59 -20.26 0.37
C ARG A 179 -5.38 -21.26 -0.45
N LEU A 180 -5.88 -22.29 0.23
CA LEU A 180 -6.80 -23.28 -0.34
C LEU A 180 -8.20 -23.02 0.22
N SER A 181 -9.17 -22.73 -0.67
CA SER A 181 -10.58 -22.57 -0.33
C SER A 181 -11.32 -23.84 -0.72
N LEU A 182 -11.62 -24.68 0.26
CA LEU A 182 -12.45 -25.89 0.04
C LEU A 182 -13.91 -25.47 0.16
N THR A 183 -14.54 -25.17 -0.95
CA THR A 183 -16.01 -25.05 -1.01
C THR A 183 -16.63 -26.43 -1.06
N ARG A 184 -17.52 -26.70 -0.12
CA ARG A 184 -18.34 -27.91 -0.04
C ARG A 184 -19.59 -27.73 -0.90
#